data_93640b7e4473e6d3a1218c4733ef3c17
#
_entry.id   93640b7e4473e6d3a1218c4733ef3c17
#
_cell.length_a   1.000
_cell.length_b   1.000
_cell.length_c   1.000
_cell.angle_alpha   90.00
_cell.angle_beta   90.00
_cell.angle_gamma   90.00
#
_symmetry.space_group_name_H-M   'P 1'
#
loop_
_entity.id
_entity.type
_entity.pdbx_description
1 polymer ?
#
loop_
_entity_poly.entity_id
_entity_poly.type
_entity_poly.pdbx_seq_one_letter_code
_entity_poly.pdbx_strand_id
1 'polypeptide(L)'
;MDYRVILLLILEGAFALWLLYRAGLMKKPAYAAAAVILVILAFGARFAVLDYQTLDYQDFLSRWVDYFRRSGGFRALREQVGNYNIPYLYFLALFSYSSISDLYLIKLLSIFFDIILASASMLLLGRYTQSPARRMGLFFTVLFLPTVILNGSLWAQCDSIAVARAVLGVVLARDDR
;
A
#
# COMPACT_ATOMS: atom_id res chain seq x y z
N MET A 1 -11.57 -6.59 -15.44
CA MET A 1 -11.30 -5.75 -14.24
C MET A 1 -12.34 -4.63 -14.15
N ASP A 2 -12.87 -4.33 -12.94
CA ASP A 2 -13.85 -3.28 -12.68
C ASP A 2 -13.18 -1.89 -12.83
N TYR A 3 -13.85 -0.92 -13.51
CA TYR A 3 -13.33 0.45 -13.68
C TYR A 3 -13.06 1.15 -12.33
N ARG A 4 -13.78 0.78 -11.26
CA ARG A 4 -13.58 1.31 -9.91
C ARG A 4 -12.20 0.95 -9.36
N VAL A 5 -11.68 -0.23 -9.68
CA VAL A 5 -10.33 -0.66 -9.30
C VAL A 5 -9.27 0.21 -9.98
N ILE A 6 -9.46 0.50 -11.27
CA ILE A 6 -8.56 1.40 -12.03
C ILE A 6 -8.60 2.81 -11.41
N LEU A 7 -9.78 3.31 -11.09
CA LEU A 7 -9.94 4.62 -10.45
C LEU A 7 -9.21 4.68 -9.11
N LEU A 8 -9.38 3.65 -8.26
CA LEU A 8 -8.70 3.58 -6.95
C LEU A 8 -7.18 3.54 -7.13
N LEU A 9 -6.67 2.77 -8.08
CA LEU A 9 -5.24 2.71 -8.37
C LEU A 9 -4.69 4.07 -8.85
N ILE A 10 -5.45 4.80 -9.67
CA ILE A 10 -5.10 6.16 -10.09
C ILE A 10 -5.10 7.12 -8.90
N LEU A 11 -6.09 7.02 -8.00
CA LEU A 11 -6.15 7.83 -6.79
C LEU A 11 -4.96 7.58 -5.86
N GLU A 12 -4.51 6.34 -5.71
CA GLU A 12 -3.30 6.00 -4.96
C GLU A 12 -2.05 6.58 -5.61
N GLY A 13 -1.93 6.52 -6.95
CA GLY A 13 -0.83 7.18 -7.66
C GLY A 13 -0.85 8.70 -7.49
N ALA A 14 -2.02 9.31 -7.54
CA ALA A 14 -2.19 10.74 -7.26
C ALA A 14 -1.83 11.09 -5.82
N PHE A 15 -2.18 10.23 -4.86
CA PHE A 15 -1.80 10.36 -3.45
C PHE A 15 -0.27 10.30 -3.28
N ALA A 16 0.41 9.39 -3.95
CA ALA A 16 1.86 9.32 -3.95
C ALA A 16 2.51 10.62 -4.46
N LEU A 17 2.01 11.17 -5.58
CA LEU A 17 2.47 12.47 -6.10
C LEU A 17 2.18 13.61 -5.13
N TRP A 18 1.01 13.62 -4.51
CA TRP A 18 0.65 14.61 -3.50
C TRP A 18 1.60 14.60 -2.30
N LEU A 19 2.00 13.42 -1.80
CA LEU A 19 2.97 13.30 -0.72
C LEU A 19 4.35 13.87 -1.11
N LEU A 20 4.84 13.59 -2.32
CA LEU A 20 6.09 14.16 -2.85
C LEU A 20 6.00 15.69 -3.01
N TYR A 21 4.85 16.19 -3.48
CA TYR A 21 4.59 17.63 -3.56
C TYR A 21 4.59 18.28 -2.17
N ARG A 22 3.87 17.72 -1.20
CA ARG A 22 3.83 18.19 0.20
C ARG A 22 5.20 18.18 0.87
N ALA A 23 6.04 17.20 0.54
CA ALA A 23 7.42 17.12 1.01
C ALA A 23 8.36 18.14 0.34
N GLY A 24 7.86 18.95 -0.61
CA GLY A 24 8.63 19.97 -1.30
C GLY A 24 9.64 19.44 -2.32
N LEU A 25 9.50 18.16 -2.73
CA LEU A 25 10.46 17.50 -3.62
C LEU A 25 10.20 17.77 -5.11
N MET A 26 9.04 18.33 -5.46
CA MET A 26 8.63 18.60 -6.83
C MET A 26 8.78 20.09 -7.24
N LYS A 27 9.57 20.89 -6.51
CA LYS A 27 9.73 22.33 -6.79
C LYS A 27 10.38 22.62 -8.15
N LYS A 28 11.28 21.76 -8.60
CA LYS A 28 11.94 21.90 -9.92
C LYS A 28 11.14 21.12 -10.96
N PRO A 29 10.87 21.69 -12.17
CA PRO A 29 10.09 20.99 -13.21
C PRO A 29 10.66 19.61 -13.56
N ALA A 30 11.99 19.46 -13.60
CA ALA A 30 12.61 18.16 -13.87
C ALA A 30 12.27 17.10 -12.81
N TYR A 31 12.21 17.46 -11.52
CA TYR A 31 11.83 16.54 -10.46
C TYR A 31 10.32 16.21 -10.50
N ALA A 32 9.49 17.20 -10.86
CA ALA A 32 8.07 16.97 -11.04
C ALA A 32 7.81 15.99 -12.19
N ALA A 33 8.45 16.22 -13.35
CA ALA A 33 8.34 15.31 -14.49
C ALA A 33 8.85 13.91 -14.16
N ALA A 34 10.01 13.79 -13.51
CA ALA A 34 10.57 12.51 -13.07
C ALA A 34 9.61 11.78 -12.11
N ALA A 35 9.03 12.49 -11.12
CA ALA A 35 8.09 11.92 -10.18
C ALA A 35 6.85 11.34 -10.89
N VAL A 36 6.26 12.08 -11.84
CA VAL A 36 5.10 11.62 -12.61
C VAL A 36 5.45 10.36 -13.41
N ILE A 37 6.56 10.38 -14.14
CA ILE A 37 7.00 9.21 -14.95
C ILE A 37 7.23 8.01 -14.05
N LEU A 38 7.94 8.17 -12.93
CA LEU A 38 8.25 7.07 -12.01
C LEU A 38 7.00 6.52 -11.31
N VAL A 39 6.02 7.37 -10.97
CA VAL A 39 4.73 6.90 -10.45
C VAL A 39 3.98 6.08 -11.51
N ILE A 40 3.91 6.58 -12.76
CA ILE A 40 3.26 5.83 -13.85
C ILE A 40 3.92 4.45 -14.02
N LEU A 41 5.26 4.38 -14.01
CA LEU A 41 5.98 3.11 -14.14
C LEU A 41 5.74 2.18 -12.92
N ALA A 42 5.80 2.72 -11.70
CA ALA A 42 5.60 1.94 -10.48
C ALA A 42 4.19 1.36 -10.38
N PHE A 43 3.19 2.14 -10.77
CA PHE A 43 1.78 1.70 -10.76
C PHE A 43 1.45 0.84 -11.98
N GLY A 44 2.08 1.07 -13.13
CA GLY A 44 1.99 0.20 -14.30
C GLY A 44 2.53 -1.21 -14.01
N ALA A 45 3.66 -1.32 -13.30
CA ALA A 45 4.20 -2.61 -12.88
C ALA A 45 3.24 -3.36 -11.94
N ARG A 46 2.58 -2.65 -11.01
CA ARG A 46 1.58 -3.23 -10.10
C ARG A 46 0.32 -3.65 -10.85
N PHE A 47 -0.15 -2.81 -11.75
CA PHE A 47 -1.30 -3.09 -12.60
C PHE A 47 -1.12 -4.38 -13.40
N ALA A 48 0.07 -4.62 -13.94
CA ALA A 48 0.37 -5.80 -14.75
C ALA A 48 0.21 -7.13 -13.99
N VAL A 49 0.28 -7.13 -12.66
CA VAL A 49 0.16 -8.34 -11.81
C VAL A 49 -1.10 -8.34 -10.93
N LEU A 50 -1.96 -7.34 -11.09
CA LEU A 50 -3.09 -7.13 -10.18
C LEU A 50 -4.12 -8.26 -10.27
N ASP A 51 -4.33 -8.84 -11.45
CA ASP A 51 -5.31 -9.92 -11.70
C ASP A 51 -4.80 -11.31 -11.25
N TYR A 52 -3.51 -11.43 -10.91
CA TYR A 52 -2.94 -12.72 -10.53
C TYR A 52 -3.49 -13.18 -9.17
N GLN A 53 -3.91 -14.44 -9.09
CA GLN A 53 -4.44 -15.07 -7.88
C GLN A 53 -3.46 -16.15 -7.40
N THR A 54 -2.93 -15.99 -6.20
CA THR A 54 -2.11 -17.01 -5.55
C THR A 54 -2.97 -18.05 -4.84
N LEU A 55 -2.41 -19.21 -4.57
CA LEU A 55 -3.07 -20.24 -3.76
C LEU A 55 -3.38 -19.72 -2.35
N ASP A 56 -2.48 -18.93 -1.77
CA ASP A 56 -2.65 -18.32 -0.46
C ASP A 56 -3.89 -17.39 -0.40
N TYR A 57 -4.09 -16.59 -1.45
CA TYR A 57 -5.31 -15.79 -1.59
C TYR A 57 -6.56 -16.68 -1.69
N GLN A 58 -6.54 -17.71 -2.53
CA GLN A 58 -7.69 -18.57 -2.79
C GLN A 58 -8.07 -19.43 -1.57
N ASP A 59 -7.07 -19.96 -0.86
CA ASP A 59 -7.28 -20.88 0.25
C ASP A 59 -7.56 -20.19 1.58
N PHE A 60 -7.09 -18.95 1.75
CA PHE A 60 -7.21 -18.24 3.02
C PHE A 60 -7.95 -16.91 2.89
N LEU A 61 -7.37 -15.90 2.22
CA LEU A 61 -7.86 -14.53 2.27
C LEU A 61 -9.28 -14.39 1.71
N SER A 62 -9.55 -14.99 0.55
CA SER A 62 -10.87 -14.98 -0.07
C SER A 62 -11.90 -15.66 0.81
N ARG A 63 -11.55 -16.81 1.41
CA ARG A 63 -12.44 -17.55 2.32
C ARG A 63 -12.77 -16.76 3.59
N TRP A 64 -11.82 -16.00 4.12
CA TRP A 64 -12.07 -15.15 5.30
C TRP A 64 -12.98 -13.97 4.96
N VAL A 65 -12.80 -13.32 3.80
CA VAL A 65 -13.73 -12.26 3.37
C VAL A 65 -15.13 -12.83 3.16
N ASP A 66 -15.25 -14.03 2.56
CA ASP A 66 -16.52 -14.71 2.39
C ASP A 66 -17.18 -15.10 3.73
N TYR A 67 -16.36 -15.53 4.70
CA TYR A 67 -16.87 -15.76 6.06
C TYR A 67 -17.46 -14.48 6.66
N PHE A 68 -16.74 -13.35 6.59
CA PHE A 68 -17.27 -12.06 7.06
C PHE A 68 -18.56 -11.68 6.33
N ARG A 69 -18.62 -11.89 5.02
CA ARG A 69 -19.82 -11.59 4.20
C ARG A 69 -21.04 -12.36 4.65
N ARG A 70 -20.87 -13.64 4.98
CA ARG A 70 -21.98 -14.53 5.43
C ARG A 70 -22.33 -14.35 6.90
N SER A 71 -21.37 -13.95 7.73
CA SER A 71 -21.51 -13.88 9.20
C SER A 71 -21.79 -12.46 9.72
N GLY A 72 -22.18 -11.51 8.83
CA GLY A 72 -22.58 -10.16 9.21
C GLY A 72 -21.42 -9.16 9.38
N GLY A 73 -20.33 -9.34 8.65
CA GLY A 73 -19.22 -8.40 8.56
C GLY A 73 -18.51 -8.17 9.89
N PHE A 74 -18.50 -6.93 10.39
CA PHE A 74 -17.84 -6.60 11.66
C PHE A 74 -18.36 -7.37 12.88
N ARG A 75 -19.60 -7.90 12.84
CA ARG A 75 -20.13 -8.70 13.95
C ARG A 75 -19.39 -10.02 14.12
N ALA A 76 -18.86 -10.56 13.01
CA ALA A 76 -18.09 -11.81 13.01
C ALA A 76 -16.70 -11.68 13.63
N LEU A 77 -16.19 -10.46 13.87
CA LEU A 77 -14.92 -10.23 14.58
C LEU A 77 -14.95 -10.68 16.06
N ARG A 78 -16.12 -11.06 16.58
CA ARG A 78 -16.24 -11.67 17.93
C ARG A 78 -15.70 -13.09 17.97
N GLU A 79 -15.59 -13.74 16.83
CA GLU A 79 -15.05 -15.09 16.67
C GLU A 79 -13.63 -15.02 16.11
N GLN A 80 -12.84 -16.05 16.39
CA GLN A 80 -11.50 -16.14 15.82
C GLN A 80 -11.59 -16.53 14.34
N VAL A 81 -11.15 -15.64 13.44
CA VAL A 81 -11.13 -15.87 12.00
C VAL A 81 -9.67 -15.89 11.54
N GLY A 82 -9.25 -17.03 10.98
CA GLY A 82 -7.89 -17.17 10.47
C GLY A 82 -6.80 -17.02 11.53
N ASN A 83 -5.58 -16.75 11.08
CA ASN A 83 -4.38 -16.62 11.90
C ASN A 83 -3.72 -15.23 11.81
N TYR A 84 -4.38 -14.26 11.19
CA TYR A 84 -3.88 -12.88 11.11
C TYR A 84 -4.25 -12.05 12.34
N ASN A 85 -3.48 -11.00 12.58
CA ASN A 85 -3.74 -10.04 13.66
C ASN A 85 -5.06 -9.28 13.45
N ILE A 86 -5.76 -9.02 14.54
CA ILE A 86 -7.06 -8.35 14.58
C ILE A 86 -7.13 -7.08 13.70
N PRO A 87 -6.17 -6.14 13.70
CA PRO A 87 -6.24 -4.95 12.87
C PRO A 87 -6.40 -5.24 11.36
N TYR A 88 -5.80 -6.33 10.86
CA TYR A 88 -5.96 -6.71 9.46
C TYR A 88 -7.34 -7.31 9.19
N LEU A 89 -7.88 -8.06 10.15
CA LEU A 89 -9.23 -8.63 10.03
C LEU A 89 -10.32 -7.56 9.93
N TYR A 90 -10.12 -6.38 10.53
CA TYR A 90 -11.03 -5.24 10.33
C TYR A 90 -11.11 -4.79 8.87
N PHE A 91 -10.00 -4.80 8.14
CA PHE A 91 -10.03 -4.48 6.71
C PHE A 91 -10.76 -5.57 5.91
N LEU A 92 -10.53 -6.85 6.20
CA LEU A 92 -11.23 -7.94 5.54
C LEU A 92 -12.75 -7.89 5.82
N ALA A 93 -13.13 -7.60 7.06
CA ALA A 93 -14.54 -7.37 7.42
C ALA A 93 -15.13 -6.16 6.70
N LEU A 94 -14.39 -5.06 6.54
CA LEU A 94 -14.81 -3.90 5.76
C LEU A 94 -15.03 -4.27 4.28
N PHE A 95 -14.11 -5.04 3.69
CA PHE A 95 -14.20 -5.46 2.29
C PHE A 95 -15.42 -6.36 2.02
N SER A 96 -15.90 -7.09 3.02
CA SER A 96 -17.09 -7.93 2.90
C SER A 96 -18.36 -7.15 2.56
N TYR A 97 -18.41 -5.85 2.80
CA TYR A 97 -19.55 -4.98 2.42
C TYR A 97 -19.44 -4.43 1.00
N SER A 98 -18.29 -4.59 0.35
CA SER A 98 -18.05 -4.06 -1.00
C SER A 98 -18.56 -5.02 -2.07
N SER A 99 -19.02 -4.45 -3.18
CA SER A 99 -19.28 -5.18 -4.43
C SER A 99 -18.06 -5.29 -5.34
N ILE A 100 -16.93 -4.63 -4.99
CA ILE A 100 -15.64 -4.82 -5.67
C ILE A 100 -15.06 -6.13 -5.17
N SER A 101 -14.42 -6.89 -6.07
CA SER A 101 -13.74 -8.13 -5.69
C SER A 101 -12.70 -7.89 -4.60
N ASP A 102 -12.74 -8.74 -3.57
CA ASP A 102 -11.83 -8.74 -2.43
C ASP A 102 -10.34 -8.86 -2.84
N LEU A 103 -10.05 -9.59 -3.94
CA LEU A 103 -8.69 -9.65 -4.50
C LEU A 103 -8.09 -8.25 -4.71
N TYR A 104 -8.84 -7.39 -5.39
CA TYR A 104 -8.36 -6.04 -5.70
C TYR A 104 -8.32 -5.15 -4.46
N LEU A 105 -9.31 -5.25 -3.58
CA LEU A 105 -9.33 -4.45 -2.34
C LEU A 105 -8.17 -4.79 -1.42
N ILE A 106 -7.82 -6.07 -1.29
CA ILE A 106 -6.67 -6.53 -0.52
C ILE A 106 -5.36 -6.01 -1.12
N LYS A 107 -5.22 -6.10 -2.45
CA LYS A 107 -4.02 -5.63 -3.15
C LYS A 107 -3.89 -4.10 -3.11
N LEU A 108 -4.98 -3.36 -3.31
CA LEU A 108 -5.00 -1.91 -3.17
C LEU A 108 -4.62 -1.48 -1.76
N LEU A 109 -5.14 -2.15 -0.73
CA LEU A 109 -4.71 -1.88 0.66
C LEU A 109 -3.20 -2.05 0.81
N SER A 110 -2.63 -3.10 0.25
CA SER A 110 -1.18 -3.34 0.30
C SER A 110 -0.40 -2.27 -0.46
N ILE A 111 -0.85 -1.88 -1.65
CA ILE A 111 -0.24 -0.81 -2.45
C ILE A 111 -0.31 0.54 -1.71
N PHE A 112 -1.43 0.84 -1.06
CA PHE A 112 -1.55 2.03 -0.21
C PHE A 112 -0.48 2.04 0.89
N PHE A 113 -0.26 0.91 1.58
CA PHE A 113 0.78 0.82 2.61
C PHE A 113 2.20 0.77 2.05
N ASP A 114 2.42 0.34 0.80
CA ASP A 114 3.69 0.52 0.10
C ASP A 114 4.04 2.01 -0.05
N ILE A 115 3.04 2.85 -0.39
CA ILE A 115 3.23 4.30 -0.49
C ILE A 115 3.56 4.90 0.88
N ILE A 116 2.87 4.45 1.94
CA ILE A 116 3.14 4.90 3.31
C ILE A 116 4.56 4.49 3.72
N LEU A 117 4.98 3.26 3.43
CA LEU A 117 6.33 2.77 3.70
C LEU A 117 7.40 3.60 2.96
N ALA A 118 7.20 3.85 1.67
CA ALA A 118 8.08 4.69 0.86
C ALA A 118 8.18 6.11 1.42
N SER A 119 7.05 6.67 1.83
CA SER A 119 6.98 8.02 2.44
C SER A 119 7.67 8.07 3.79
N ALA A 120 7.46 7.08 4.64
CA ALA A 120 8.11 6.98 5.96
C ALA A 120 9.64 6.87 5.80
N SER A 121 10.10 6.04 4.86
CA SER A 121 11.52 5.89 4.53
C SER A 121 12.14 7.20 4.02
N MET A 122 11.43 7.90 3.14
CA MET A 122 11.81 9.22 2.64
C MET A 122 11.89 10.27 3.76
N LEU A 123 10.94 10.28 4.69
CA LEU A 123 10.93 11.17 5.85
C LEU A 123 12.09 10.86 6.80
N LEU A 124 12.35 9.58 7.06
CA LEU A 124 13.47 9.15 7.88
C LEU A 124 14.82 9.61 7.27
N LEU A 125 15.00 9.44 5.95
CA LEU A 125 16.19 9.92 5.27
C LEU A 125 16.30 11.46 5.31
N GLY A 126 15.18 12.17 5.30
CA GLY A 126 15.11 13.64 5.40
C GLY A 126 15.78 14.21 6.65
N ARG A 127 15.98 13.39 7.68
CA ARG A 127 16.71 13.78 8.91
C ARG A 127 18.21 13.78 8.75
N TYR A 128 18.72 13.06 7.77
CA TYR A 128 20.16 12.93 7.50
C TYR A 128 20.60 13.73 6.27
N THR A 129 19.67 14.05 5.37
CA THR A 129 19.97 14.82 4.16
C THR A 129 18.76 15.65 3.71
N GLN A 130 19.03 16.88 3.30
CA GLN A 130 18.01 17.76 2.70
C GLN A 130 18.00 17.67 1.15
N SER A 131 18.82 16.79 0.56
CA SER A 131 18.88 16.61 -0.89
C SER A 131 17.55 16.06 -1.44
N PRO A 132 16.81 16.82 -2.26
CA PRO A 132 15.55 16.34 -2.84
C PRO A 132 15.75 15.09 -3.70
N ALA A 133 16.85 15.01 -4.44
CA ALA A 133 17.19 13.87 -5.29
C ALA A 133 17.35 12.57 -4.46
N ARG A 134 18.07 12.62 -3.32
CA ARG A 134 18.28 11.45 -2.48
C ARG A 134 16.97 11.00 -1.82
N ARG A 135 16.18 11.94 -1.31
CA ARG A 135 14.91 11.67 -0.65
C ARG A 135 13.88 11.06 -1.63
N MET A 136 13.72 11.67 -2.80
CA MET A 136 12.87 11.15 -3.88
C MET A 136 13.41 9.82 -4.41
N GLY A 137 14.72 9.68 -4.54
CA GLY A 137 15.37 8.43 -4.94
C GLY A 137 15.01 7.29 -4.00
N LEU A 138 15.10 7.47 -2.67
CA LEU A 138 14.72 6.43 -1.70
C LEU A 138 13.23 6.10 -1.77
N PHE A 139 12.35 7.10 -1.93
CA PHE A 139 10.91 6.86 -2.09
C PHE A 139 10.65 5.89 -3.25
N PHE A 140 11.22 6.17 -4.42
CA PHE A 140 11.04 5.30 -5.58
C PHE A 140 11.80 3.98 -5.47
N THR A 141 12.97 3.95 -4.83
CA THR A 141 13.66 2.69 -4.54
C THR A 141 12.75 1.75 -3.76
N VAL A 142 12.07 2.22 -2.72
CA VAL A 142 11.12 1.39 -1.95
C VAL A 142 9.95 0.94 -2.83
N LEU A 143 9.36 1.82 -3.63
CA LEU A 143 8.25 1.45 -4.53
C LEU A 143 8.65 0.46 -5.63
N PHE A 144 9.89 0.46 -6.06
CA PHE A 144 10.40 -0.46 -7.09
C PHE A 144 11.09 -1.70 -6.53
N LEU A 145 11.21 -1.85 -5.20
CA LEU A 145 11.74 -3.09 -4.63
C LEU A 145 10.90 -4.27 -5.12
N PRO A 146 11.52 -5.28 -5.76
CA PRO A 146 10.79 -6.45 -6.23
C PRO A 146 10.01 -7.13 -5.10
N THR A 147 10.57 -7.18 -3.90
CA THR A 147 9.92 -7.74 -2.71
C THR A 147 8.65 -6.97 -2.34
N VAL A 148 8.62 -5.65 -2.48
CA VAL A 148 7.43 -4.82 -2.20
C VAL A 148 6.34 -5.05 -3.26
N ILE A 149 6.72 -5.01 -4.55
CA ILE A 149 5.76 -5.23 -5.65
C ILE A 149 5.18 -6.64 -5.60
N LEU A 150 6.04 -7.66 -5.47
CA LEU A 150 5.61 -9.05 -5.48
C LEU A 150 4.79 -9.40 -4.25
N ASN A 151 5.17 -8.92 -3.06
CA ASN A 151 4.45 -9.19 -1.83
C ASN A 151 3.04 -8.60 -1.87
N GLY A 152 2.90 -7.30 -2.09
CA GLY A 152 1.60 -6.62 -2.06
C GLY A 152 0.75 -6.86 -3.31
N SER A 153 1.31 -6.59 -4.51
CA SER A 153 0.52 -6.51 -5.74
C SER A 153 0.33 -7.85 -6.43
N LEU A 154 1.28 -8.80 -6.30
CA LEU A 154 1.13 -10.14 -6.85
C LEU A 154 0.53 -11.09 -5.81
N TRP A 155 1.14 -11.18 -4.62
CA TRP A 155 0.83 -12.17 -3.60
C TRP A 155 -0.35 -11.79 -2.68
N ALA A 156 -0.79 -10.54 -2.71
CA ALA A 156 -1.86 -10.01 -1.86
C ALA A 156 -1.53 -10.08 -0.34
N GLN A 157 -0.24 -9.93 0.01
CA GLN A 157 0.22 -9.93 1.41
C GLN A 157 0.23 -8.52 1.99
N CYS A 158 0.19 -8.42 3.33
CA CYS A 158 0.01 -7.16 4.04
C CYS A 158 1.26 -6.71 4.84
N ASP A 159 2.44 -7.22 4.54
CA ASP A 159 3.66 -6.97 5.32
C ASP A 159 4.05 -5.50 5.36
N SER A 160 3.79 -4.76 4.28
CA SER A 160 4.01 -3.31 4.23
C SER A 160 3.28 -2.56 5.35
N ILE A 161 2.14 -3.07 5.84
CA ILE A 161 1.40 -2.49 6.97
C ILE A 161 2.24 -2.49 8.26
N ALA A 162 2.88 -3.62 8.55
CA ALA A 162 3.70 -3.76 9.75
C ALA A 162 4.99 -2.96 9.63
N VAL A 163 5.68 -3.06 8.49
CA VAL A 163 6.97 -2.38 8.25
C VAL A 163 6.77 -0.85 8.20
N ALA A 164 5.73 -0.36 7.54
CA ALA A 164 5.42 1.07 7.50
C ALA A 164 5.20 1.65 8.89
N ARG A 165 4.45 0.94 9.75
CA ARG A 165 4.24 1.37 11.15
C ARG A 165 5.52 1.40 11.95
N ALA A 166 6.39 0.39 11.79
CA ALA A 166 7.68 0.33 12.47
C ALA A 166 8.57 1.52 12.06
N VAL A 167 8.69 1.81 10.76
CA VAL A 167 9.48 2.95 10.25
C VAL A 167 8.89 4.28 10.72
N LEU A 168 7.56 4.45 10.67
CA LEU A 168 6.89 5.65 11.19
C LEU A 168 7.11 5.81 12.70
N GLY A 169 7.06 4.74 13.47
CA GLY A 169 7.37 4.77 14.90
C GLY A 169 8.78 5.32 15.16
N VAL A 170 9.79 4.89 14.38
CA VAL A 170 11.16 5.43 14.47
C VAL A 170 11.20 6.91 14.06
N VAL A 171 10.44 7.32 13.05
CA VAL A 171 10.34 8.72 12.65
C VAL A 171 9.76 9.56 13.78
N LEU A 172 8.67 9.15 14.40
CA LEU A 172 7.98 9.90 15.45
C LEU A 172 8.78 9.93 16.77
N ALA A 173 9.32 8.79 17.20
CA ALA A 173 10.08 8.71 18.46
C ALA A 173 11.34 9.60 18.50
N ARG A 174 11.83 10.06 17.35
CA ARG A 174 12.97 10.97 17.25
C ARG A 174 12.59 12.46 17.17
N ASP A 175 11.31 12.78 16.99
CA ASP A 175 10.83 14.18 16.99
C ASP A 175 10.71 14.74 18.42
N ASP A 176 10.64 13.87 19.42
CA ASP A 176 10.50 14.24 20.84
C ASP A 176 11.85 14.52 21.52
N ARG A 177 12.96 14.64 20.78
CA ARG A 177 14.29 14.98 21.30
C ARG A 177 14.87 16.18 20.56
#